data_266460067e83e23e757bc7da080b61b9
#
_entry.id   266460067e83e23e757bc7da080b61b9
#
_cell.length_a   1.000
_cell.length_b   1.000
_cell.length_c   1.000
_cell.angle_alpha   90.00
_cell.angle_beta   90.00
_cell.angle_gamma   90.00
#
_symmetry.space_group_name_H-M   'P 1'
#
loop_
_entity.id
_entity.type
_entity.pdbx_description
1 polymer ?
#
loop_
_entity_poly.entity_id
_entity_poly.type
_entity_poly.pdbx_seq_one_letter_code
_entity_poly.pdbx_strand_id
1 'polypeptide(L)'
;MAQNIYDDPAFFEAYSRLPRSKGGLDAAPEWPSLRALLPALNGLRVLDLGCGYGWFCRWALASGAAEVTGVDLSARMLDRARDMTPEPEITYVRADLESFAPGAASVDLVYSSLALHYVEDVQGLFRRVAGWLTPGAGLVFSVEHPIYTAPRAPEWAIVNGREVWSLDRYLQEGARTTNWLADGVVKQHRTIGTYVRLLRDAGFTLLAIDGWGPNATQIQHNPDWARERDRPMFLLVAARRNA
;
A
#
# COMPACT_ATOMS: atom_id res chain seq x y z
N MET A 1 14.55 10.47 -7.53
CA MET A 1 13.34 11.22 -7.09
C MET A 1 12.15 10.43 -7.60
N ALA A 2 11.28 9.99 -6.72
CA ALA A 2 10.10 9.19 -7.09
C ALA A 2 9.21 9.95 -8.10
N GLN A 3 8.54 9.22 -9.00
CA GLN A 3 7.57 9.80 -9.92
C GLN A 3 6.36 10.33 -9.14
N ASN A 4 6.08 11.63 -9.23
CA ASN A 4 4.90 12.23 -8.61
C ASN A 4 3.73 12.30 -9.61
N ILE A 5 3.25 11.14 -10.05
CA ILE A 5 2.15 11.06 -11.03
C ILE A 5 0.82 11.58 -10.47
N TYR A 6 0.63 11.55 -9.13
CA TYR A 6 -0.59 11.97 -8.46
C TYR A 6 -0.80 13.49 -8.45
N ASP A 7 0.23 14.30 -8.81
CA ASP A 7 0.08 15.74 -9.04
C ASP A 7 -0.24 16.07 -10.51
N ASP A 8 -0.19 15.08 -11.43
CA ASP A 8 -0.70 15.27 -12.79
C ASP A 8 -2.23 15.48 -12.75
N PRO A 9 -2.76 16.56 -13.38
CA PRO A 9 -4.18 16.88 -13.28
C PRO A 9 -5.11 15.82 -13.85
N ALA A 10 -4.75 15.19 -14.97
CA ALA A 10 -5.58 14.17 -15.62
C ALA A 10 -5.58 12.88 -14.82
N PHE A 11 -4.41 12.48 -14.30
CA PHE A 11 -4.29 11.34 -13.39
C PHE A 11 -5.11 11.55 -12.12
N PHE A 12 -4.96 12.71 -11.46
CA PHE A 12 -5.67 13.03 -10.23
C PHE A 12 -7.19 13.01 -10.42
N GLU A 13 -7.68 13.59 -11.55
CA GLU A 13 -9.10 13.57 -11.87
C GLU A 13 -9.61 12.13 -12.08
N ALA A 14 -8.89 11.31 -12.84
CA ALA A 14 -9.25 9.91 -13.05
C ALA A 14 -9.22 9.11 -11.73
N TYR A 15 -8.19 9.31 -10.89
CA TYR A 15 -8.08 8.70 -9.57
C TYR A 15 -9.24 9.10 -8.65
N SER A 16 -9.66 10.37 -8.67
CA SER A 16 -10.77 10.87 -7.84
C SER A 16 -12.10 10.18 -8.10
N ARG A 17 -12.28 9.56 -9.27
CA ARG A 17 -13.49 8.85 -9.68
C ARG A 17 -13.53 7.40 -9.20
N LEU A 18 -12.40 6.85 -8.74
CA LEU A 18 -12.34 5.46 -8.26
C LEU A 18 -13.24 5.24 -7.03
N PRO A 19 -13.83 4.05 -6.87
CA PRO A 19 -14.64 3.73 -5.69
C PRO A 19 -13.92 4.02 -4.37
N ARG A 20 -12.64 3.61 -4.23
CA ARG A 20 -11.85 3.85 -3.02
C ARG A 20 -11.57 5.33 -2.73
N SER A 21 -11.52 6.17 -3.77
CA SER A 21 -11.32 7.61 -3.61
C SER A 21 -12.59 8.31 -3.09
N LYS A 22 -13.78 7.76 -3.39
CA LYS A 22 -15.07 8.29 -2.98
C LYS A 22 -15.58 7.71 -1.66
N GLY A 23 -15.49 6.40 -1.51
CA GLY A 23 -16.02 5.64 -0.38
C GLY A 23 -14.97 5.24 0.65
N GLY A 24 -13.71 5.63 0.45
CA GLY A 24 -12.63 5.39 1.39
C GLY A 24 -12.33 3.91 1.63
N LEU A 25 -12.09 3.58 2.89
CA LEU A 25 -11.71 2.23 3.30
C LEU A 25 -12.84 1.22 3.05
N ASP A 26 -14.09 1.61 3.23
CA ASP A 26 -15.24 0.72 3.02
C ASP A 26 -15.43 0.32 1.55
N ALA A 27 -14.94 1.15 0.64
CA ALA A 27 -14.92 0.86 -0.80
C ALA A 27 -13.62 0.19 -1.28
N ALA A 28 -12.67 -0.07 -0.39
CA ALA A 28 -11.45 -0.82 -0.67
C ALA A 28 -11.69 -2.32 -0.36
N PRO A 29 -11.79 -3.19 -1.38
CA PRO A 29 -12.23 -4.57 -1.17
C PRO A 29 -11.28 -5.40 -0.31
N GLU A 30 -10.00 -5.06 -0.26
CA GLU A 30 -8.98 -5.68 0.57
C GLU A 30 -9.00 -5.20 2.03
N TRP A 31 -9.69 -4.11 2.33
CA TRP A 31 -9.66 -3.48 3.65
C TRP A 31 -10.01 -4.40 4.82
N PRO A 32 -11.07 -5.22 4.78
CA PRO A 32 -11.37 -6.12 5.89
C PRO A 32 -10.22 -7.07 6.23
N SER A 33 -9.51 -7.58 5.22
CA SER A 33 -8.35 -8.47 5.40
C SER A 33 -7.14 -7.70 5.93
N LEU A 34 -6.86 -6.51 5.39
CA LEU A 34 -5.74 -5.68 5.82
C LEU A 34 -5.96 -5.16 7.24
N ARG A 35 -7.21 -4.77 7.59
CA ARG A 35 -7.60 -4.37 8.93
C ARG A 35 -7.38 -5.48 9.97
N ALA A 36 -7.64 -6.74 9.59
CA ALA A 36 -7.44 -7.89 10.49
C ALA A 36 -5.96 -8.13 10.86
N LEU A 37 -5.02 -7.56 10.11
CA LEU A 37 -3.59 -7.61 10.39
C LEU A 37 -3.11 -6.51 11.35
N LEU A 38 -3.94 -5.50 11.62
CA LEU A 38 -3.58 -4.38 12.49
C LEU A 38 -3.67 -4.77 13.96
N PRO A 39 -2.78 -4.24 14.83
CA PRO A 39 -2.95 -4.33 16.28
C PRO A 39 -4.11 -3.45 16.76
N ALA A 40 -4.48 -3.54 18.03
CA ALA A 40 -5.32 -2.52 18.66
C ALA A 40 -4.58 -1.17 18.64
N LEU A 41 -5.28 -0.09 18.24
CA LEU A 41 -4.66 1.21 18.01
C LEU A 41 -4.68 2.15 19.23
N ASN A 42 -5.35 1.76 20.33
CA ASN A 42 -5.51 2.62 21.49
C ASN A 42 -4.17 3.17 22.02
N GLY A 43 -4.03 4.49 21.98
CA GLY A 43 -2.86 5.20 22.48
C GLY A 43 -1.61 5.11 21.59
N LEU A 44 -1.68 4.49 20.40
CA LEU A 44 -0.53 4.36 19.52
C LEU A 44 -0.27 5.64 18.73
N ARG A 45 1.01 5.91 18.46
CA ARG A 45 1.48 6.88 17.48
C ARG A 45 1.61 6.16 16.14
N VAL A 46 0.81 6.59 15.16
CA VAL A 46 0.66 5.92 13.88
C VAL A 46 1.26 6.73 12.74
N LEU A 47 2.00 6.09 11.85
CA LEU A 47 2.55 6.69 10.65
C LEU A 47 1.97 5.99 9.41
N ASP A 48 1.32 6.75 8.52
CA ASP A 48 0.74 6.28 7.26
C ASP A 48 1.62 6.73 6.07
N LEU A 49 2.32 5.81 5.43
CA LEU A 49 3.23 6.06 4.31
C LEU A 49 2.49 5.93 2.96
N GLY A 50 2.35 7.04 2.25
CA GLY A 50 1.52 7.15 1.05
C GLY A 50 0.05 7.29 1.42
N CYS A 51 -0.26 8.23 2.32
CA CYS A 51 -1.58 8.35 2.94
C CYS A 51 -2.71 8.80 1.99
N GLY A 52 -2.37 9.32 0.81
CA GLY A 52 -3.35 9.81 -0.16
C GLY A 52 -4.33 10.82 0.45
N TYR A 53 -5.64 10.55 0.38
CA TYR A 53 -6.70 11.39 0.96
C TYR A 53 -6.87 11.22 2.48
N GLY A 54 -5.94 10.54 3.18
CA GLY A 54 -5.97 10.38 4.64
C GLY A 54 -7.09 9.50 5.19
N TRP A 55 -7.66 8.61 4.39
CA TRP A 55 -8.74 7.70 4.84
C TRP A 55 -8.31 6.83 6.01
N PHE A 56 -7.12 6.23 5.94
CA PHE A 56 -6.60 5.43 7.05
C PHE A 56 -6.25 6.31 8.25
N CYS A 57 -5.69 7.50 8.05
CA CYS A 57 -5.35 8.41 9.14
C CYS A 57 -6.56 8.73 10.00
N ARG A 58 -7.69 9.13 9.38
CA ARG A 58 -8.94 9.41 10.11
C ARG A 58 -9.51 8.18 10.80
N TRP A 59 -9.50 7.04 10.12
CA TRP A 59 -9.95 5.78 10.71
C TRP A 59 -9.08 5.36 11.89
N ALA A 60 -7.76 5.52 11.82
CA ALA A 60 -6.83 5.18 12.90
C ALA A 60 -7.08 6.03 14.14
N LEU A 61 -7.27 7.35 13.97
CA LEU A 61 -7.62 8.24 15.08
C LEU A 61 -8.97 7.86 15.69
N ALA A 62 -10.00 7.65 14.88
CA ALA A 62 -11.32 7.20 15.33
C ALA A 62 -11.28 5.81 16.01
N SER A 63 -10.25 5.00 15.74
CA SER A 63 -10.00 3.69 16.37
C SER A 63 -9.11 3.79 17.61
N GLY A 64 -8.83 5.01 18.11
CA GLY A 64 -8.17 5.25 19.39
C GLY A 64 -6.66 5.56 19.30
N ALA A 65 -6.08 5.75 18.12
CA ALA A 65 -4.70 6.22 18.02
C ALA A 65 -4.54 7.56 18.74
N ALA A 66 -3.41 7.78 19.41
CA ALA A 66 -3.12 9.03 20.13
C ALA A 66 -2.76 10.16 19.15
N GLU A 67 -1.99 9.84 18.15
CA GLU A 67 -1.54 10.75 17.09
C GLU A 67 -1.39 9.98 15.78
N VAL A 68 -1.65 10.66 14.67
CA VAL A 68 -1.47 10.07 13.34
C VAL A 68 -0.70 11.04 12.45
N THR A 69 0.36 10.56 11.83
CA THR A 69 1.07 11.30 10.78
C THR A 69 0.85 10.62 9.44
N GLY A 70 0.25 11.34 8.48
CA GLY A 70 0.14 10.91 7.10
C GLY A 70 1.22 11.55 6.24
N VAL A 71 1.93 10.75 5.47
CA VAL A 71 2.99 11.22 4.55
C VAL A 71 2.62 10.89 3.12
N ASP A 72 2.69 11.86 2.23
CA ASP A 72 2.50 11.66 0.79
C ASP A 72 3.40 12.60 -0.01
N LEU A 73 3.78 12.19 -1.22
CA LEU A 73 4.56 13.02 -2.13
C LEU A 73 3.70 14.08 -2.84
N SER A 74 2.42 13.77 -3.08
CA SER A 74 1.50 14.60 -3.83
C SER A 74 0.90 15.72 -2.97
N ALA A 75 1.10 16.95 -3.42
CA ALA A 75 0.46 18.12 -2.80
C ALA A 75 -1.08 18.04 -2.93
N ARG A 76 -1.59 17.63 -4.11
CA ARG A 76 -3.04 17.52 -4.36
C ARG A 76 -3.71 16.49 -3.46
N MET A 77 -3.04 15.34 -3.20
CA MET A 77 -3.53 14.34 -2.27
C MET A 77 -3.63 14.91 -0.86
N LEU A 78 -2.58 15.58 -0.40
CA LEU A 78 -2.54 16.15 0.95
C LEU A 78 -3.50 17.32 1.13
N ASP A 79 -3.69 18.16 0.12
CA ASP A 79 -4.68 19.24 0.19
C ASP A 79 -6.08 18.65 0.37
N ARG A 80 -6.41 17.62 -0.41
CA ARG A 80 -7.68 16.90 -0.25
C ARG A 80 -7.79 16.20 1.12
N ALA A 81 -6.70 15.64 1.64
CA ALA A 81 -6.67 15.03 2.97
C ALA A 81 -6.99 16.08 4.06
N ARG A 82 -6.35 17.25 4.00
CA ARG A 82 -6.58 18.35 4.95
C ARG A 82 -8.01 18.89 4.89
N ASP A 83 -8.56 19.07 3.68
CA ASP A 83 -9.95 19.51 3.49
C ASP A 83 -10.97 18.57 4.13
N MET A 84 -10.64 17.28 4.27
CA MET A 84 -11.50 16.24 4.81
C MET A 84 -11.21 15.92 6.29
N THR A 85 -10.23 16.60 6.91
CA THR A 85 -9.72 16.23 8.25
C THR A 85 -9.76 17.45 9.18
N PRO A 86 -10.79 17.59 10.03
CA PRO A 86 -10.85 18.65 11.03
C PRO A 86 -10.04 18.34 12.30
N GLU A 87 -9.60 17.08 12.50
CA GLU A 87 -8.94 16.62 13.72
C GLU A 87 -7.49 17.13 13.82
N PRO A 88 -7.13 17.88 14.86
CA PRO A 88 -5.77 18.45 15.02
C PRO A 88 -4.71 17.38 15.36
N GLU A 89 -5.12 16.20 15.82
CA GLU A 89 -4.26 15.07 16.14
C GLU A 89 -3.72 14.36 14.88
N ILE A 90 -4.21 14.73 13.69
CA ILE A 90 -3.72 14.23 12.41
C ILE A 90 -2.83 15.28 11.75
N THR A 91 -1.58 14.93 11.54
CA THR A 91 -0.61 15.77 10.82
C THR A 91 -0.35 15.21 9.43
N TYR A 92 -0.41 16.06 8.40
CA TYR A 92 -0.06 15.69 7.02
C TYR A 92 1.25 16.35 6.59
N VAL A 93 2.21 15.51 6.17
CA VAL A 93 3.56 15.91 5.76
C VAL A 93 3.77 15.60 4.29
N ARG A 94 4.15 16.60 3.51
CA ARG A 94 4.59 16.39 2.13
C ARG A 94 6.06 15.98 2.12
N ALA A 95 6.33 14.73 1.74
CA ALA A 95 7.70 14.23 1.62
C ALA A 95 7.78 13.03 0.67
N ASP A 96 8.97 12.84 0.09
CA ASP A 96 9.34 11.60 -0.59
C ASP A 96 9.67 10.54 0.47
N LEU A 97 9.05 9.36 0.38
CA LEU A 97 9.25 8.25 1.31
C LEU A 97 10.72 7.80 1.36
N GLU A 98 11.48 8.01 0.28
CA GLU A 98 12.90 7.65 0.23
C GLU A 98 13.81 8.59 1.05
N SER A 99 13.34 9.79 1.37
CA SER A 99 14.09 10.80 2.16
C SER A 99 13.43 11.18 3.48
N PHE A 100 12.17 10.78 3.71
CA PHE A 100 11.44 11.10 4.93
C PHE A 100 12.07 10.43 6.16
N ALA A 101 12.11 11.18 7.29
CA ALA A 101 12.61 10.71 8.59
C ALA A 101 11.90 11.41 9.75
N PRO A 102 10.97 10.74 10.46
CA PRO A 102 10.22 11.32 11.58
C PRO A 102 11.01 11.37 12.91
N GLY A 103 12.10 10.67 13.01
CA GLY A 103 12.87 10.49 14.25
C GLY A 103 12.97 9.04 14.68
N ALA A 104 13.98 8.71 15.47
CA ALA A 104 14.20 7.34 15.95
C ALA A 104 13.19 6.96 17.05
N ALA A 105 12.70 5.71 16.99
CA ALA A 105 11.77 5.11 17.97
C ALA A 105 10.59 6.03 18.32
N SER A 106 10.06 6.75 17.32
CA SER A 106 9.02 7.77 17.49
C SER A 106 7.61 7.28 17.18
N VAL A 107 7.45 6.09 16.59
CA VAL A 107 6.16 5.52 16.17
C VAL A 107 5.95 4.10 16.67
N ASP A 108 4.69 3.72 16.86
CA ASP A 108 4.27 2.43 17.41
C ASP A 108 3.59 1.56 16.34
N LEU A 109 3.20 2.14 15.21
CA LEU A 109 2.72 1.44 14.04
C LEU A 109 3.08 2.23 12.78
N VAL A 110 3.66 1.55 11.79
CA VAL A 110 3.76 2.03 10.42
C VAL A 110 2.75 1.27 9.55
N TYR A 111 1.95 2.01 8.83
CA TYR A 111 0.99 1.51 7.85
C TYR A 111 1.30 2.04 6.46
N SER A 112 0.99 1.28 5.40
CA SER A 112 1.05 1.73 4.03
C SER A 112 0.12 0.91 3.15
N SER A 113 -0.75 1.55 2.38
CA SER A 113 -1.63 0.85 1.46
C SER A 113 -1.35 1.26 0.02
N LEU A 114 -0.92 0.29 -0.80
CA LEU A 114 -0.70 0.43 -2.23
C LEU A 114 0.24 1.58 -2.62
N ALA A 115 1.24 1.88 -1.79
CA ALA A 115 2.23 2.92 -2.05
C ALA A 115 3.67 2.38 -2.23
N LEU A 116 4.07 1.32 -1.51
CA LEU A 116 5.47 0.88 -1.49
C LEU A 116 5.96 0.27 -2.81
N HIS A 117 5.08 -0.09 -3.72
CA HIS A 117 5.48 -0.52 -5.06
C HIS A 117 5.89 0.65 -5.99
N TYR A 118 5.74 1.92 -5.56
CA TYR A 118 6.31 3.09 -6.24
C TYR A 118 7.72 3.44 -5.73
N VAL A 119 8.14 2.90 -4.59
CA VAL A 119 9.44 3.18 -3.96
C VAL A 119 10.53 2.37 -4.65
N GLU A 120 11.58 3.03 -5.14
CA GLU A 120 12.72 2.38 -5.82
C GLU A 120 13.63 1.70 -4.78
N ASP A 121 14.04 2.40 -3.73
CA ASP A 121 14.84 1.85 -2.62
C ASP A 121 13.97 1.42 -1.44
N VAL A 122 13.12 0.39 -1.65
CA VAL A 122 12.32 -0.17 -0.54
C VAL A 122 13.19 -0.84 0.54
N GLN A 123 14.40 -1.31 0.18
CA GLN A 123 15.34 -1.86 1.15
C GLN A 123 15.80 -0.80 2.15
N GLY A 124 16.22 0.36 1.65
CA GLY A 124 16.57 1.50 2.50
C GLY A 124 15.37 1.98 3.31
N LEU A 125 14.18 2.01 2.70
CA LEU A 125 12.96 2.38 3.42
C LEU A 125 12.68 1.42 4.60
N PHE A 126 12.73 0.09 4.41
CA PHE A 126 12.49 -0.85 5.51
C PHE A 126 13.51 -0.71 6.65
N ARG A 127 14.78 -0.44 6.33
CA ARG A 127 15.80 -0.15 7.35
C ARG A 127 15.47 1.11 8.14
N ARG A 128 15.05 2.18 7.47
CA ARG A 128 14.63 3.43 8.13
C ARG A 128 13.38 3.21 8.98
N VAL A 129 12.36 2.52 8.45
CA VAL A 129 11.14 2.16 9.18
C VAL A 129 11.47 1.39 10.46
N ALA A 130 12.38 0.43 10.40
CA ALA A 130 12.85 -0.27 11.60
C ALA A 130 13.46 0.69 12.65
N GLY A 131 14.18 1.74 12.19
CA GLY A 131 14.72 2.75 13.09
C GLY A 131 13.66 3.68 13.71
N TRP A 132 12.55 3.92 13.01
CA TRP A 132 11.47 4.79 13.50
C TRP A 132 10.53 4.11 14.49
N LEU A 133 10.29 2.82 14.29
CA LEU A 133 9.42 2.02 15.16
C LEU A 133 10.05 1.80 16.55
N THR A 134 9.23 1.77 17.57
CA THR A 134 9.64 1.25 18.89
C THR A 134 9.91 -0.26 18.81
N PRO A 135 10.77 -0.84 19.67
CA PRO A 135 10.97 -2.29 19.73
C PRO A 135 9.64 -3.05 19.90
N GLY A 136 9.42 -4.06 19.08
CA GLY A 136 8.19 -4.85 19.09
C GLY A 136 6.99 -4.23 18.35
N ALA A 137 7.13 -3.01 17.82
CA ALA A 137 6.09 -2.32 17.07
C ALA A 137 5.86 -2.90 15.66
N GLY A 138 4.71 -2.60 15.07
CA GLY A 138 4.22 -3.20 13.84
C GLY A 138 4.52 -2.41 12.58
N LEU A 139 4.73 -3.13 11.48
CA LEU A 139 4.65 -2.64 10.10
C LEU A 139 3.57 -3.45 9.37
N VAL A 140 2.53 -2.78 8.87
CA VAL A 140 1.46 -3.41 8.08
C VAL A 140 1.34 -2.69 6.76
N PHE A 141 1.42 -3.43 5.65
CA PHE A 141 1.31 -2.80 4.34
C PHE A 141 0.65 -3.68 3.29
N SER A 142 0.17 -3.06 2.23
CA SER A 142 -0.22 -3.73 0.99
C SER A 142 0.54 -3.17 -0.20
N VAL A 143 0.80 -4.05 -1.17
CA VAL A 143 1.34 -3.70 -2.49
C VAL A 143 0.57 -4.44 -3.57
N GLU A 144 0.69 -4.02 -4.82
CA GLU A 144 0.25 -4.88 -5.92
C GLU A 144 0.98 -6.22 -5.85
N HIS A 145 0.23 -7.32 -6.03
CA HIS A 145 0.82 -8.66 -5.91
C HIS A 145 1.87 -8.90 -7.00
N PRO A 146 3.00 -9.56 -6.71
CA PRO A 146 4.04 -9.83 -7.70
C PRO A 146 3.57 -10.59 -8.95
N ILE A 147 2.56 -11.45 -8.86
CA ILE A 147 1.94 -12.07 -10.03
C ILE A 147 1.30 -11.03 -10.95
N TYR A 148 0.75 -9.96 -10.37
CA TYR A 148 0.13 -8.86 -11.12
C TYR A 148 1.17 -7.95 -11.77
N THR A 149 2.28 -7.67 -11.09
CA THR A 149 3.30 -6.73 -11.56
C THR A 149 4.39 -7.35 -12.44
N ALA A 150 4.56 -8.68 -12.42
CA ALA A 150 5.63 -9.36 -13.15
C ALA A 150 5.50 -9.26 -14.68
N PRO A 151 4.30 -9.50 -15.28
CA PRO A 151 4.16 -9.66 -16.71
C PRO A 151 4.60 -8.43 -17.50
N ARG A 152 5.19 -8.66 -18.68
CA ARG A 152 5.51 -7.59 -19.65
C ARG A 152 4.24 -6.93 -20.18
N ALA A 153 3.22 -7.74 -20.45
CA ALA A 153 1.88 -7.31 -20.85
C ALA A 153 0.89 -7.91 -19.85
N PRO A 154 0.49 -7.15 -18.80
CA PRO A 154 -0.40 -7.64 -17.75
C PRO A 154 -1.84 -7.71 -18.26
N GLU A 155 -2.19 -8.81 -18.92
CA GLU A 155 -3.50 -9.02 -19.54
C GLU A 155 -3.98 -10.48 -19.37
N TRP A 156 -5.28 -10.66 -19.45
CA TRP A 156 -5.92 -11.96 -19.54
C TRP A 156 -5.83 -12.48 -20.99
N ALA A 157 -5.45 -13.72 -21.15
CA ALA A 157 -5.37 -14.39 -22.45
C ALA A 157 -6.36 -15.56 -22.50
N ILE A 158 -6.86 -15.87 -23.70
CA ILE A 158 -7.66 -17.08 -23.92
C ILE A 158 -6.75 -18.21 -24.38
N VAL A 159 -6.64 -19.25 -23.56
CA VAL A 159 -5.87 -20.46 -23.88
C VAL A 159 -6.80 -21.67 -23.80
N ASN A 160 -6.98 -22.38 -24.90
CA ASN A 160 -7.88 -23.53 -24.98
C ASN A 160 -9.32 -23.24 -24.48
N GLY A 161 -9.83 -22.04 -24.81
CA GLY A 161 -11.19 -21.61 -24.44
C GLY A 161 -11.35 -21.17 -22.97
N ARG A 162 -10.25 -21.00 -22.22
CA ARG A 162 -10.26 -20.52 -20.83
C ARG A 162 -9.50 -19.22 -20.72
N GLU A 163 -10.01 -18.29 -19.91
CA GLU A 163 -9.24 -17.14 -19.49
C GLU A 163 -8.11 -17.60 -18.56
N VAL A 164 -6.89 -17.17 -18.85
CA VAL A 164 -5.70 -17.40 -18.01
C VAL A 164 -4.93 -16.10 -17.84
N TRP A 165 -4.34 -15.90 -16.67
CA TRP A 165 -3.41 -14.81 -16.46
C TRP A 165 -2.04 -15.21 -17.01
N SER A 166 -1.54 -14.43 -18.00
CA SER A 166 -0.23 -14.68 -18.58
C SER A 166 0.87 -14.20 -17.66
N LEU A 167 1.69 -15.12 -17.16
CA LEU A 167 2.81 -14.79 -16.27
C LEU A 167 4.15 -15.03 -16.98
N ASP A 168 4.93 -13.96 -17.16
CA ASP A 168 6.32 -14.02 -17.55
C ASP A 168 7.17 -13.13 -16.63
N ARG A 169 8.49 -13.23 -16.71
CA ARG A 169 9.46 -12.33 -16.06
C ARG A 169 9.34 -12.22 -14.53
N TYR A 170 8.77 -13.20 -13.85
CA TYR A 170 8.57 -13.15 -12.39
C TYR A 170 9.87 -12.96 -11.61
N LEU A 171 10.97 -13.57 -12.04
CA LEU A 171 12.29 -13.44 -11.39
C LEU A 171 13.10 -12.23 -11.89
N GLN A 172 12.61 -11.50 -12.89
CA GLN A 172 13.24 -10.29 -13.39
C GLN A 172 12.67 -9.09 -12.67
N GLU A 173 13.24 -8.73 -11.53
CA GLU A 173 12.80 -7.59 -10.73
C GLU A 173 13.16 -6.24 -11.35
N GLY A 174 12.60 -5.16 -10.82
CA GLY A 174 12.88 -3.78 -11.21
C GLY A 174 11.67 -3.05 -11.79
N ALA A 175 11.94 -1.92 -12.43
CA ALA A 175 10.90 -1.02 -12.92
C ALA A 175 10.01 -1.67 -13.98
N ARG A 176 8.71 -1.36 -13.88
CA ARG A 176 7.67 -1.65 -14.86
C ARG A 176 6.95 -0.37 -15.20
N THR A 177 6.81 -0.09 -16.48
CA THR A 177 5.97 1.02 -16.94
C THR A 177 4.61 0.46 -17.33
N THR A 178 3.55 1.05 -16.78
CA THR A 178 2.17 0.63 -17.02
C THR A 178 1.32 1.82 -17.44
N ASN A 179 0.21 1.55 -18.12
CA ASN A 179 -0.79 2.55 -18.49
C ASN A 179 -2.00 2.37 -17.55
N TRP A 180 -1.87 2.86 -16.33
CA TRP A 180 -2.92 2.84 -15.33
C TRP A 180 -3.37 4.27 -15.01
N LEU A 181 -4.61 4.62 -15.36
CA LEU A 181 -5.20 5.97 -15.29
C LEU A 181 -4.48 7.04 -16.14
N ALA A 182 -3.20 6.87 -16.42
CA ALA A 182 -2.40 7.65 -17.36
C ALA A 182 -1.28 6.79 -17.93
N ASP A 183 -0.67 7.24 -19.01
CA ASP A 183 0.48 6.57 -19.62
C ASP A 183 1.75 6.79 -18.79
N GLY A 184 2.62 5.79 -18.81
CA GLY A 184 3.96 5.94 -18.26
C GLY A 184 4.06 5.87 -16.73
N VAL A 185 3.11 5.27 -16.04
CA VAL A 185 3.17 5.04 -14.58
C VAL A 185 4.23 4.00 -14.29
N VAL A 186 5.24 4.38 -13.50
CA VAL A 186 6.35 3.49 -13.12
C VAL A 186 6.08 2.84 -11.78
N LYS A 187 6.17 1.51 -11.73
CA LYS A 187 6.07 0.71 -10.52
C LYS A 187 7.25 -0.24 -10.43
N GLN A 188 7.60 -0.66 -9.23
CA GLN A 188 8.71 -1.59 -8.99
C GLN A 188 8.17 -3.01 -8.78
N HIS A 189 8.47 -3.91 -9.70
CA HIS A 189 8.22 -5.33 -9.50
C HIS A 189 9.28 -5.93 -8.59
N ARG A 190 8.82 -6.64 -7.54
CA ARG A 190 9.66 -7.43 -6.63
C ARG A 190 8.96 -8.74 -6.34
N THR A 191 9.71 -9.82 -6.24
CA THR A 191 9.16 -11.12 -5.86
C THR A 191 8.73 -11.15 -4.38
N ILE A 192 7.83 -12.07 -4.01
CA ILE A 192 7.48 -12.31 -2.60
C ILE A 192 8.75 -12.63 -1.80
N GLY A 193 9.63 -13.48 -2.35
CA GLY A 193 10.90 -13.85 -1.70
C GLY A 193 11.78 -12.63 -1.41
N THR A 194 11.79 -11.64 -2.28
CA THR A 194 12.53 -10.39 -2.05
C THR A 194 11.91 -9.58 -0.92
N TYR A 195 10.58 -9.40 -0.86
CA TYR A 195 9.95 -8.71 0.27
C TYR A 195 10.28 -9.40 1.61
N VAL A 196 10.16 -10.73 1.68
CA VAL A 196 10.49 -11.50 2.91
C VAL A 196 11.95 -11.31 3.31
N ARG A 197 12.88 -11.41 2.37
CA ARG A 197 14.33 -11.23 2.63
C ARG A 197 14.63 -9.82 3.11
N LEU A 198 14.08 -8.78 2.45
CA LEU A 198 14.35 -7.39 2.80
C LEU A 198 13.79 -7.01 4.18
N LEU A 199 12.61 -7.51 4.54
CA LEU A 199 12.05 -7.34 5.89
C LEU A 199 12.92 -7.99 6.96
N ARG A 200 13.32 -9.26 6.76
CA ARG A 200 14.23 -9.97 7.68
C ARG A 200 15.55 -9.22 7.85
N ASP A 201 16.16 -8.79 6.73
CA ASP A 201 17.45 -8.12 6.73
C ASP A 201 17.38 -6.69 7.34
N ALA A 202 16.19 -6.11 7.41
CA ALA A 202 15.91 -4.87 8.13
C ALA A 202 15.54 -5.07 9.61
N GLY A 203 15.56 -6.30 10.12
CA GLY A 203 15.29 -6.59 11.53
C GLY A 203 13.81 -6.78 11.88
N PHE A 204 13.01 -7.25 10.91
CA PHE A 204 11.60 -7.59 11.15
C PHE A 204 11.39 -9.10 11.26
N THR A 205 10.48 -9.50 12.15
CA THR A 205 9.83 -10.82 12.14
C THR A 205 8.53 -10.72 11.34
N LEU A 206 8.40 -11.56 10.30
CA LEU A 206 7.17 -11.65 9.50
C LEU A 206 6.07 -12.32 10.33
N LEU A 207 4.89 -11.69 10.40
CA LEU A 207 3.72 -12.20 11.12
C LEU A 207 2.69 -12.78 10.14
N ALA A 208 2.48 -12.14 8.99
CA ALA A 208 1.60 -12.59 7.94
C ALA A 208 2.09 -12.14 6.57
N ILE A 209 1.82 -12.94 5.55
CA ILE A 209 1.99 -12.61 4.14
C ILE A 209 0.92 -13.35 3.33
N ASP A 210 -0.04 -12.60 2.80
CA ASP A 210 -1.23 -13.14 2.17
C ASP A 210 -1.46 -12.53 0.78
N GLY A 211 -1.69 -13.37 -0.21
CA GLY A 211 -2.21 -12.93 -1.51
C GLY A 211 -3.71 -12.66 -1.39
N TRP A 212 -4.12 -11.41 -1.57
CA TRP A 212 -5.53 -11.06 -1.49
C TRP A 212 -6.27 -11.29 -2.82
N GLY A 213 -7.41 -11.95 -2.73
CA GLY A 213 -8.42 -12.07 -3.78
C GLY A 213 -9.83 -12.00 -3.20
N PRO A 214 -10.85 -11.76 -4.02
CA PRO A 214 -12.23 -11.58 -3.56
C PRO A 214 -12.78 -12.87 -2.93
N ASN A 215 -13.52 -12.72 -1.84
CA ASN A 215 -14.26 -13.80 -1.21
C ASN A 215 -15.62 -14.06 -1.92
N ALA A 216 -16.33 -15.13 -1.53
CA ALA A 216 -17.59 -15.51 -2.15
C ALA A 216 -18.66 -14.40 -2.11
N THR A 217 -18.77 -13.68 -1.01
CA THR A 217 -19.72 -12.57 -0.86
C THR A 217 -19.38 -11.41 -1.79
N GLN A 218 -18.11 -11.06 -1.91
CA GLN A 218 -17.66 -10.02 -2.84
C GLN A 218 -17.91 -10.40 -4.30
N ILE A 219 -17.73 -11.67 -4.67
CA ILE A 219 -18.04 -12.18 -6.01
C ILE A 219 -19.55 -12.16 -6.28
N GLN A 220 -20.40 -12.46 -5.30
CA GLN A 220 -21.86 -12.34 -5.45
C GLN A 220 -22.29 -10.90 -5.81
N HIS A 221 -21.65 -9.89 -5.22
CA HIS A 221 -21.92 -8.49 -5.51
C HIS A 221 -21.27 -8.00 -6.81
N ASN A 222 -20.14 -8.59 -7.19
CA ASN A 222 -19.37 -8.26 -8.40
C ASN A 222 -18.93 -9.55 -9.12
N PRO A 223 -19.80 -10.18 -9.93
CA PRO A 223 -19.51 -11.46 -10.57
C PRO A 223 -18.24 -11.46 -11.44
N ASP A 224 -17.89 -10.33 -12.05
CA ASP A 224 -16.68 -10.16 -12.86
C ASP A 224 -15.39 -10.36 -12.05
N TRP A 225 -15.48 -10.28 -10.73
CA TRP A 225 -14.33 -10.50 -9.85
C TRP A 225 -14.01 -11.98 -9.64
N ALA A 226 -14.84 -12.92 -10.13
CA ALA A 226 -14.58 -14.35 -10.00
C ALA A 226 -13.20 -14.76 -10.53
N ARG A 227 -12.77 -14.18 -11.67
CA ARG A 227 -11.46 -14.41 -12.28
C ARG A 227 -10.29 -13.93 -11.43
N GLU A 228 -10.49 -12.95 -10.53
CA GLU A 228 -9.44 -12.44 -9.65
C GLU A 228 -9.02 -13.44 -8.57
N ARG A 229 -9.71 -14.59 -8.46
CA ARG A 229 -9.27 -15.71 -7.62
C ARG A 229 -8.12 -16.50 -8.24
N ASP A 230 -7.96 -16.42 -9.55
CA ASP A 230 -6.84 -17.06 -10.26
C ASP A 230 -5.58 -16.20 -10.23
N ARG A 231 -5.75 -14.92 -9.90
CA ARG A 231 -4.67 -13.93 -9.82
C ARG A 231 -4.89 -13.00 -8.64
N PRO A 232 -4.22 -13.18 -7.49
CA PRO A 232 -4.32 -12.24 -6.39
C PRO A 232 -3.89 -10.84 -6.84
N MET A 233 -4.73 -9.84 -6.55
CA MET A 233 -4.46 -8.44 -6.94
C MET A 233 -3.44 -7.77 -6.02
N PHE A 234 -3.50 -8.08 -4.73
CA PHE A 234 -2.69 -7.44 -3.71
C PHE A 234 -1.96 -8.46 -2.86
N LEU A 235 -0.77 -8.09 -2.40
CA LEU A 235 -0.03 -8.77 -1.36
C LEU A 235 -0.20 -7.98 -0.07
N LEU A 236 -0.72 -8.62 0.97
CA LEU A 236 -0.89 -8.06 2.30
C LEU A 236 0.20 -8.59 3.20
N VAL A 237 0.85 -7.72 3.95
CA VAL A 237 2.00 -8.07 4.79
C VAL A 237 1.86 -7.44 6.17
N ALA A 238 2.08 -8.24 7.21
CA ALA A 238 2.28 -7.77 8.57
C ALA A 238 3.63 -8.27 9.09
N ALA A 239 4.38 -7.37 9.70
CA ALA A 239 5.68 -7.66 10.28
C ALA A 239 5.84 -6.90 11.60
N ARG A 240 6.73 -7.37 12.47
CA ARG A 240 7.02 -6.76 13.77
C ARG A 240 8.52 -6.48 13.86
N ARG A 241 8.89 -5.27 14.27
CA ARG A 241 10.28 -4.94 14.59
C ARG A 241 10.80 -5.85 15.71
N ASN A 242 11.96 -6.44 15.52
CA ASN A 242 12.62 -7.20 16.56
C ASN A 242 13.03 -6.29 17.75
N ALA A 243 13.18 -6.89 18.93
CA ALA A 243 13.60 -6.18 20.13
C ALA A 243 15.02 -5.61 19.99
#